data_d5786246306124d061fb316734b1432e
#
_entry.id   d5786246306124d061fb316734b1432e
#
_cell.length_a   1.000
_cell.length_b   1.000
_cell.length_c   1.000
_cell.angle_alpha   90.00
_cell.angle_beta   90.00
_cell.angle_gamma   90.00
#
_symmetry.space_group_name_H-M   'P 1'
#
loop_
_entity.id
_entity.type
_entity.pdbx_description
1 polymer ?
#
loop_
_entity_poly.entity_id
_entity_poly.type
_entity_poly.pdbx_seq_one_letter_code
_entity_poly.pdbx_strand_id
1 'polypeptide(L)'
;MAAKVIKFDVKARERLKKGVDTLADAVKVTLGPKGRNVVIEKSFGSPVITKDGVTVAKEIELEDKFENMGAQMVKEVASKTSDVAGDGTTTATILAQAIFHEGVKLVAAGRNPMAIKRGIDKAVDAVVAALDKLAKPTRDQKEIAQVGTISANNDATIGNIIAEAMSKVGKEGVITVEEAKGLETTLEVVEGMQFDRGYLSPYFVTNPDKMVCELDSPLILINEKKISNMKELLPVLEQVAKMGKPLLIIAEDVEGEALATLVVNKLRGTLQVVAVKAPGFGERRKAMLQDIAILTGGEVVSEDLGVKLESITLNQLGRAKRIVVDKENTTIVDGAGDPEKIKARVKQIRTEIEETTSDYDREKLQERLAKIVGGVAVINVGAATETEMKEKKARVEDALNATRAAVEEGIVPGGGVALVRCQSALNDVKPSDDDEAAGVEVVRRAMEAPLRQICANAGVEGAVVIEKVREGAETFGYNAATGEYEDLIASGVIDPKKVTRIALQNAASVAGLLLTTECAIAEKPKEETPAAGHGGMGGGMGGMY
;
A
#
# COMPACT_ATOMS: atom_id res chain seq x y z
N MET A 1 -22.11 -4.83 -28.85
CA MET A 1 -21.65 -5.50 -27.61
C MET A 1 -21.15 -6.89 -27.98
N ALA A 2 -20.01 -7.31 -27.43
CA ALA A 2 -19.52 -8.67 -27.64
C ALA A 2 -20.47 -9.69 -26.99
N ALA A 3 -20.63 -10.86 -27.61
CA ALA A 3 -21.43 -11.94 -27.04
C ALA A 3 -20.85 -12.37 -25.70
N LYS A 4 -21.69 -12.79 -24.75
CA LYS A 4 -21.28 -13.25 -23.43
C LYS A 4 -21.43 -14.78 -23.32
N VAL A 5 -20.52 -15.39 -22.60
CA VAL A 5 -20.61 -16.80 -22.14
C VAL A 5 -21.00 -16.76 -20.68
N ILE A 6 -21.99 -17.56 -20.30
CA ILE A 6 -22.51 -17.61 -18.95
C ILE A 6 -22.30 -19.03 -18.42
N LYS A 7 -21.75 -19.15 -17.23
CA LYS A 7 -21.64 -20.41 -16.48
C LYS A 7 -22.36 -20.28 -15.16
N PHE A 8 -23.02 -21.34 -14.77
CA PHE A 8 -23.81 -21.40 -13.54
C PHE A 8 -23.27 -22.48 -12.61
N ASP A 9 -23.63 -22.34 -11.34
CA ASP A 9 -23.55 -23.37 -10.32
C ASP A 9 -22.13 -23.97 -10.16
N VAL A 10 -22.00 -25.26 -10.07
CA VAL A 10 -20.74 -25.99 -9.88
C VAL A 10 -19.71 -25.61 -10.95
N LYS A 11 -20.13 -25.50 -12.23
CA LYS A 11 -19.23 -25.17 -13.35
C LYS A 11 -18.63 -23.77 -13.24
N ALA A 12 -19.35 -22.81 -12.68
CA ALA A 12 -18.81 -21.48 -12.41
C ALA A 12 -17.81 -21.53 -11.25
N ARG A 13 -18.20 -22.16 -10.13
CA ARG A 13 -17.36 -22.28 -8.92
C ARG A 13 -16.06 -23.05 -9.17
N GLU A 14 -16.08 -24.14 -9.95
CA GLU A 14 -14.86 -24.90 -10.28
C GLU A 14 -13.83 -24.06 -11.04
N ARG A 15 -14.28 -23.23 -12.01
CA ARG A 15 -13.38 -22.35 -12.75
C ARG A 15 -12.84 -21.22 -11.89
N LEU A 16 -13.71 -20.58 -11.11
CA LEU A 16 -13.28 -19.56 -10.15
C LEU A 16 -12.25 -20.14 -9.16
N LYS A 17 -12.53 -21.34 -8.61
CA LYS A 17 -11.63 -22.04 -7.70
C LYS A 17 -10.25 -22.28 -8.32
N LYS A 18 -10.19 -22.76 -9.57
CA LYS A 18 -8.92 -23.00 -10.25
C LYS A 18 -8.11 -21.71 -10.40
N GLY A 19 -8.77 -20.58 -10.70
CA GLY A 19 -8.11 -19.27 -10.74
C GLY A 19 -7.56 -18.83 -9.38
N VAL A 20 -8.36 -18.98 -8.32
CA VAL A 20 -7.94 -18.72 -6.94
C VAL A 20 -6.71 -19.56 -6.58
N ASP A 21 -6.74 -20.86 -6.90
CA ASP A 21 -5.64 -21.77 -6.61
C ASP A 21 -4.37 -21.41 -7.37
N THR A 22 -4.47 -21.15 -8.66
CA THR A 22 -3.32 -20.81 -9.49
C THR A 22 -2.58 -19.58 -8.96
N LEU A 23 -3.32 -18.52 -8.60
CA LEU A 23 -2.71 -17.31 -8.04
C LEU A 23 -2.14 -17.57 -6.64
N ALA A 24 -2.93 -18.17 -5.75
CA ALA A 24 -2.50 -18.39 -4.37
C ALA A 24 -1.30 -19.33 -4.28
N ASP A 25 -1.23 -20.36 -5.13
CA ASP A 25 -0.12 -21.31 -5.18
C ASP A 25 1.19 -20.65 -5.64
N ALA A 26 1.12 -19.68 -6.55
CA ALA A 26 2.29 -18.91 -6.96
C ALA A 26 2.76 -17.94 -5.87
N VAL A 27 1.83 -17.33 -5.11
CA VAL A 27 2.15 -16.35 -4.06
C VAL A 27 2.65 -17.05 -2.79
N LYS A 28 2.03 -18.14 -2.34
CA LYS A 28 2.28 -18.78 -1.03
C LYS A 28 3.71 -19.30 -0.84
N VAL A 29 4.45 -19.54 -1.93
CA VAL A 29 5.85 -20.02 -1.86
C VAL A 29 6.79 -19.00 -1.26
N THR A 30 6.39 -17.72 -1.22
CA THR A 30 7.18 -16.61 -0.68
C THR A 30 7.07 -16.45 0.83
N LEU A 31 6.07 -17.11 1.49
CA LEU A 31 5.75 -16.88 2.89
C LEU A 31 6.81 -17.43 3.85
N GLY A 32 7.15 -16.61 4.84
CA GLY A 32 7.97 -16.97 5.99
C GLY A 32 9.49 -16.91 5.74
N PRO A 33 10.30 -17.18 6.76
CA PRO A 33 11.76 -17.01 6.70
C PRO A 33 12.45 -17.94 5.69
N LYS A 34 11.85 -19.10 5.40
CA LYS A 34 12.31 -20.05 4.38
C LYS A 34 11.49 -19.98 3.08
N GLY A 35 10.70 -18.92 2.91
CA GLY A 35 10.03 -18.61 1.65
C GLY A 35 11.03 -18.36 0.52
N ARG A 36 10.61 -18.61 -0.73
CA ARG A 36 11.46 -18.56 -1.92
C ARG A 36 11.05 -17.41 -2.83
N ASN A 37 12.00 -17.00 -3.66
CA ASN A 37 11.75 -15.98 -4.68
C ASN A 37 10.89 -16.55 -5.82
N VAL A 38 10.09 -15.66 -6.41
CA VAL A 38 9.41 -15.85 -7.68
C VAL A 38 10.11 -15.03 -8.76
N VAL A 39 10.31 -15.62 -9.93
CA VAL A 39 10.87 -14.93 -11.11
C VAL A 39 9.74 -14.55 -12.03
N ILE A 40 9.68 -13.29 -12.43
CA ILE A 40 8.61 -12.73 -13.26
C ILE A 40 9.24 -12.21 -14.55
N GLU A 41 8.74 -12.66 -15.70
CA GLU A 41 9.10 -12.12 -17.01
C GLU A 41 8.53 -10.70 -17.15
N LYS A 42 9.29 -9.82 -17.79
CA LYS A 42 8.83 -8.49 -18.19
C LYS A 42 8.85 -8.37 -19.71
N SER A 43 7.87 -7.69 -20.27
CA SER A 43 7.79 -7.45 -21.72
C SER A 43 9.01 -6.68 -22.25
N PHE A 44 9.66 -5.88 -21.41
CA PHE A 44 10.89 -5.13 -21.70
C PHE A 44 11.79 -5.17 -20.47
N GLY A 45 13.10 -5.37 -20.69
CA GLY A 45 14.11 -5.39 -19.62
C GLY A 45 14.40 -6.79 -19.07
N SER A 46 15.07 -6.84 -17.94
CA SER A 46 15.43 -8.08 -17.25
C SER A 46 14.24 -8.63 -16.43
N PRO A 47 14.15 -9.95 -16.23
CA PRO A 47 13.18 -10.55 -15.31
C PRO A 47 13.30 -9.95 -13.91
N VAL A 48 12.17 -9.80 -13.23
CA VAL A 48 12.12 -9.35 -11.84
C VAL A 48 12.12 -10.56 -10.92
N ILE A 49 12.93 -10.50 -9.88
CA ILE A 49 12.98 -11.51 -8.82
C ILE A 49 12.44 -10.85 -7.54
N THR A 50 11.41 -11.45 -6.93
CA THR A 50 10.77 -10.90 -5.76
C THR A 50 10.26 -11.96 -4.80
N LYS A 51 10.12 -11.59 -3.51
CA LYS A 51 9.36 -12.33 -2.49
C LYS A 51 8.07 -11.61 -2.10
N ASP A 52 7.85 -10.39 -2.60
CA ASP A 52 6.64 -9.64 -2.30
C ASP A 52 5.41 -10.27 -2.94
N GLY A 53 4.45 -10.65 -2.09
CA GLY A 53 3.23 -11.34 -2.51
C GLY A 53 2.32 -10.50 -3.40
N VAL A 54 2.22 -9.19 -3.17
CA VAL A 54 1.38 -8.32 -4.01
C VAL A 54 1.96 -8.13 -5.39
N THR A 55 3.28 -8.01 -5.52
CA THR A 55 3.97 -7.92 -6.81
C THR A 55 3.74 -9.20 -7.61
N VAL A 56 3.90 -10.39 -7.00
CA VAL A 56 3.61 -11.66 -7.66
C VAL A 56 2.13 -11.73 -8.08
N ALA A 57 1.20 -11.38 -7.20
CA ALA A 57 -0.23 -11.43 -7.49
C ALA A 57 -0.62 -10.51 -8.66
N LYS A 58 -0.05 -9.31 -8.74
CA LYS A 58 -0.35 -8.32 -9.80
C LYS A 58 0.03 -8.80 -11.20
N GLU A 59 1.07 -9.61 -11.34
CA GLU A 59 1.56 -10.11 -12.62
C GLU A 59 0.80 -11.33 -13.14
N ILE A 60 -0.04 -11.96 -12.32
CA ILE A 60 -0.77 -13.17 -12.73
C ILE A 60 -2.01 -12.79 -13.52
N GLU A 61 -2.06 -13.22 -14.75
CA GLU A 61 -3.20 -13.16 -15.65
C GLU A 61 -3.38 -14.51 -16.35
N LEU A 62 -4.62 -15.04 -16.39
CA LEU A 62 -4.92 -16.36 -16.90
C LEU A 62 -5.69 -16.29 -18.23
N GLU A 63 -5.39 -17.19 -19.15
CA GLU A 63 -6.03 -17.24 -20.48
C GLU A 63 -7.54 -17.51 -20.39
N ASP A 64 -7.96 -18.46 -19.54
CA ASP A 64 -9.39 -18.72 -19.33
C ASP A 64 -10.00 -17.58 -18.51
N LYS A 65 -10.94 -16.85 -19.12
CA LYS A 65 -11.57 -15.68 -18.51
C LYS A 65 -12.30 -15.97 -17.20
N PHE A 66 -12.84 -17.17 -17.02
CA PHE A 66 -13.51 -17.56 -15.77
C PHE A 66 -12.49 -17.89 -14.68
N GLU A 67 -11.41 -18.59 -15.02
CA GLU A 67 -10.29 -18.81 -14.10
C GLU A 67 -9.65 -17.46 -13.72
N ASN A 68 -9.46 -16.59 -14.71
CA ASN A 68 -8.92 -15.24 -14.46
C ASN A 68 -9.80 -14.40 -13.52
N MET A 69 -11.14 -14.51 -13.58
CA MET A 69 -12.01 -13.86 -12.60
C MET A 69 -11.70 -14.31 -11.17
N GLY A 70 -11.49 -15.61 -10.94
CA GLY A 70 -11.10 -16.13 -9.63
C GLY A 70 -9.74 -15.59 -9.16
N ALA A 71 -8.76 -15.55 -10.07
CA ALA A 71 -7.45 -14.97 -9.81
C ALA A 71 -7.56 -13.47 -9.48
N GLN A 72 -8.33 -12.69 -10.27
CA GLN A 72 -8.52 -11.25 -10.02
C GLN A 72 -9.17 -10.94 -8.67
N MET A 73 -10.11 -11.78 -8.20
CA MET A 73 -10.71 -11.60 -6.87
C MET A 73 -9.68 -11.77 -5.74
N VAL A 74 -8.77 -12.73 -5.85
CA VAL A 74 -7.69 -12.90 -4.85
C VAL A 74 -6.60 -11.84 -5.01
N LYS A 75 -6.34 -11.38 -6.22
CA LYS A 75 -5.47 -10.23 -6.49
C LYS A 75 -5.99 -8.97 -5.78
N GLU A 76 -7.31 -8.76 -5.76
CA GLU A 76 -7.94 -7.67 -5.02
C GLU A 76 -7.70 -7.79 -3.51
N VAL A 77 -7.74 -9.02 -2.94
CA VAL A 77 -7.39 -9.26 -1.53
C VAL A 77 -5.97 -8.79 -1.22
N ALA A 78 -5.01 -9.20 -2.03
CA ALA A 78 -3.61 -8.82 -1.86
C ALA A 78 -3.42 -7.30 -1.97
N SER A 79 -4.00 -6.67 -3.01
CA SER A 79 -3.90 -5.23 -3.25
C SER A 79 -4.52 -4.41 -2.12
N LYS A 80 -5.74 -4.75 -1.67
CA LYS A 80 -6.40 -4.06 -0.55
C LYS A 80 -5.65 -4.21 0.76
N THR A 81 -5.04 -5.37 1.00
CA THR A 81 -4.23 -5.59 2.20
C THR A 81 -2.96 -4.72 2.15
N SER A 82 -2.31 -4.64 1.00
CA SER A 82 -1.19 -3.72 0.77
C SER A 82 -1.58 -2.25 1.00
N ASP A 83 -2.72 -1.80 0.43
CA ASP A 83 -3.18 -0.42 0.53
C ASP A 83 -3.45 0.03 1.99
N VAL A 84 -3.98 -0.87 2.84
CA VAL A 84 -4.42 -0.53 4.20
C VAL A 84 -3.37 -0.83 5.27
N ALA A 85 -2.66 -1.94 5.13
CA ALA A 85 -1.69 -2.41 6.12
C ALA A 85 -0.24 -2.34 5.64
N GLY A 86 -0.02 -2.21 4.33
CA GLY A 86 1.30 -2.14 3.70
C GLY A 86 2.11 -3.44 3.73
N ASP A 87 1.59 -4.49 4.37
CA ASP A 87 2.22 -5.82 4.50
C ASP A 87 1.12 -6.88 4.66
N GLY A 88 1.49 -8.17 4.76
CA GLY A 88 0.59 -9.31 4.99
C GLY A 88 -0.18 -9.80 3.75
N THR A 89 0.22 -9.37 2.57
CA THR A 89 -0.43 -9.70 1.29
C THR A 89 -0.45 -11.19 0.99
N THR A 90 0.65 -11.88 1.26
CA THR A 90 0.75 -13.34 1.13
C THR A 90 -0.14 -14.07 2.13
N THR A 91 -0.17 -13.63 3.38
CA THR A 91 -1.04 -14.19 4.43
C THR A 91 -2.52 -14.03 4.05
N ALA A 92 -2.92 -12.86 3.57
CA ALA A 92 -4.29 -12.59 3.13
C ALA A 92 -4.69 -13.49 1.94
N THR A 93 -3.79 -13.69 0.98
CA THR A 93 -3.99 -14.57 -0.17
C THR A 93 -4.22 -16.02 0.27
N ILE A 94 -3.40 -16.53 1.19
CA ILE A 94 -3.52 -17.89 1.74
C ILE A 94 -4.83 -18.06 2.51
N LEU A 95 -5.20 -17.08 3.34
CA LEU A 95 -6.46 -17.11 4.08
C LEU A 95 -7.67 -17.10 3.14
N ALA A 96 -7.64 -16.29 2.07
CA ALA A 96 -8.71 -16.26 1.07
C ALA A 96 -8.87 -17.61 0.36
N GLN A 97 -7.77 -18.23 -0.06
CA GLN A 97 -7.77 -19.59 -0.62
C GLN A 97 -8.36 -20.60 0.36
N ALA A 98 -7.89 -20.58 1.62
CA ALA A 98 -8.32 -21.55 2.63
C ALA A 98 -9.81 -21.41 2.96
N ILE A 99 -10.32 -20.19 3.18
CA ILE A 99 -11.74 -19.93 3.45
C ILE A 99 -12.58 -20.39 2.26
N PHE A 100 -12.18 -20.03 1.04
CA PHE A 100 -12.92 -20.42 -0.15
C PHE A 100 -12.92 -21.93 -0.35
N HIS A 101 -11.80 -22.62 -0.17
CA HIS A 101 -11.68 -24.07 -0.27
C HIS A 101 -12.59 -24.82 0.70
N GLU A 102 -12.55 -24.44 1.98
CA GLU A 102 -13.39 -25.09 2.98
C GLU A 102 -14.88 -24.79 2.73
N GLY A 103 -15.20 -23.54 2.37
CA GLY A 103 -16.57 -23.13 2.09
C GLY A 103 -17.17 -23.81 0.85
N VAL A 104 -16.43 -23.95 -0.25
CA VAL A 104 -16.92 -24.59 -1.48
C VAL A 104 -17.30 -26.06 -1.25
N LYS A 105 -16.58 -26.79 -0.40
CA LYS A 105 -16.93 -28.17 -0.03
C LYS A 105 -18.33 -28.25 0.61
N LEU A 106 -18.66 -27.30 1.45
CA LEU A 106 -19.96 -27.24 2.14
C LEU A 106 -21.09 -26.83 1.18
N VAL A 107 -20.84 -25.86 0.31
CA VAL A 107 -21.80 -25.44 -0.73
C VAL A 107 -22.06 -26.62 -1.71
N ALA A 108 -21.03 -27.34 -2.12
CA ALA A 108 -21.17 -28.54 -2.95
C ALA A 108 -21.94 -29.67 -2.24
N ALA A 109 -21.87 -29.74 -0.91
CA ALA A 109 -22.67 -30.66 -0.09
C ALA A 109 -24.12 -30.19 0.13
N GLY A 110 -24.55 -29.09 -0.49
CA GLY A 110 -25.92 -28.58 -0.44
C GLY A 110 -26.24 -27.63 0.72
N ARG A 111 -25.22 -27.14 1.44
CA ARG A 111 -25.41 -26.14 2.49
C ARG A 111 -25.68 -24.75 1.91
N ASN A 112 -26.43 -23.93 2.64
CA ASN A 112 -26.80 -22.58 2.21
C ASN A 112 -25.58 -21.62 2.23
N PRO A 113 -25.10 -21.14 1.06
CA PRO A 113 -23.92 -20.28 0.99
C PRO A 113 -24.08 -18.93 1.70
N MET A 114 -25.32 -18.39 1.74
CA MET A 114 -25.60 -17.14 2.43
C MET A 114 -25.52 -17.28 3.96
N ALA A 115 -25.95 -18.44 4.49
CA ALA A 115 -25.83 -18.73 5.92
C ALA A 115 -24.36 -19.01 6.30
N ILE A 116 -23.63 -19.77 5.48
CA ILE A 116 -22.17 -19.97 5.63
C ILE A 116 -21.47 -18.63 5.69
N LYS A 117 -21.77 -17.69 4.77
CA LYS A 117 -21.18 -16.35 4.77
C LYS A 117 -21.45 -15.60 6.06
N ARG A 118 -22.69 -15.61 6.58
CA ARG A 118 -22.99 -14.98 7.88
C ARG A 118 -22.20 -15.59 9.03
N GLY A 119 -22.01 -16.91 9.00
CA GLY A 119 -21.17 -17.62 9.97
C GLY A 119 -19.70 -17.20 9.88
N ILE A 120 -19.17 -17.03 8.67
CA ILE A 120 -17.82 -16.49 8.43
C ILE A 120 -17.70 -15.07 9.00
N ASP A 121 -18.65 -14.18 8.71
CA ASP A 121 -18.64 -12.79 9.18
C ASP A 121 -18.61 -12.74 10.73
N LYS A 122 -19.50 -13.49 11.41
CA LYS A 122 -19.52 -13.59 12.88
C LYS A 122 -18.21 -14.14 13.47
N ALA A 123 -17.61 -15.12 12.81
CA ALA A 123 -16.34 -15.69 13.23
C ALA A 123 -15.20 -14.68 13.11
N VAL A 124 -15.13 -13.92 12.02
CA VAL A 124 -14.13 -12.88 11.80
C VAL A 124 -14.24 -11.80 12.89
N ASP A 125 -15.44 -11.33 13.19
CA ASP A 125 -15.66 -10.33 14.26
C ASP A 125 -15.16 -10.84 15.62
N ALA A 126 -15.43 -12.10 15.95
CA ALA A 126 -14.96 -12.72 17.19
C ALA A 126 -13.43 -12.83 17.24
N VAL A 127 -12.79 -13.21 16.12
CA VAL A 127 -11.33 -13.29 16.02
C VAL A 127 -10.68 -11.91 16.11
N VAL A 128 -11.26 -10.88 15.48
CA VAL A 128 -10.78 -9.50 15.59
C VAL A 128 -10.80 -9.03 17.04
N ALA A 129 -11.90 -9.27 17.76
CA ALA A 129 -12.01 -8.95 19.18
C ALA A 129 -11.00 -9.75 20.05
N ALA A 130 -10.66 -10.97 19.66
CA ALA A 130 -9.62 -11.76 20.34
C ALA A 130 -8.21 -11.25 20.06
N LEU A 131 -7.93 -10.83 18.82
CA LEU A 131 -6.66 -10.19 18.45
C LEU A 131 -6.45 -8.88 19.22
N ASP A 132 -7.51 -8.09 19.48
CA ASP A 132 -7.44 -6.87 20.29
C ASP A 132 -7.01 -7.16 21.74
N LYS A 133 -7.44 -8.28 22.30
CA LYS A 133 -7.05 -8.72 23.66
C LYS A 133 -5.64 -9.30 23.72
N LEU A 134 -5.21 -9.97 22.65
CA LEU A 134 -3.89 -10.60 22.55
C LEU A 134 -2.78 -9.56 22.28
N ALA A 135 -3.14 -8.44 21.64
CA ALA A 135 -2.18 -7.44 21.20
C ALA A 135 -1.49 -6.73 22.37
N LYS A 136 -0.19 -6.52 22.24
CA LYS A 136 0.63 -5.72 23.15
C LYS A 136 1.04 -4.41 22.46
N PRO A 137 0.90 -3.25 23.13
CA PRO A 137 1.36 -1.98 22.55
C PRO A 137 2.87 -2.03 22.34
N THR A 138 3.34 -1.54 21.21
CA THR A 138 4.77 -1.36 20.92
C THR A 138 5.31 -0.21 21.78
N ARG A 139 6.28 -0.49 22.65
CA ARG A 139 6.72 0.46 23.68
C ARG A 139 8.11 1.01 23.46
N ASP A 140 9.02 0.24 22.89
CA ASP A 140 10.41 0.59 22.79
C ASP A 140 10.99 0.43 21.38
N GLN A 141 12.17 1.04 21.18
CA GLN A 141 12.90 1.02 19.92
C GLN A 141 13.33 -0.40 19.51
N LYS A 142 13.51 -1.30 20.49
CA LYS A 142 13.91 -2.68 20.23
C LYS A 142 12.78 -3.46 19.57
N GLU A 143 11.54 -3.32 20.07
CA GLU A 143 10.37 -3.96 19.48
C GLU A 143 10.12 -3.44 18.06
N ILE A 144 10.30 -2.12 17.83
CA ILE A 144 10.22 -1.49 16.51
C ILE A 144 11.26 -2.11 15.56
N ALA A 145 12.51 -2.24 15.99
CA ALA A 145 13.57 -2.87 15.21
C ALA A 145 13.28 -4.35 14.90
N GLN A 146 12.69 -5.09 15.84
CA GLN A 146 12.30 -6.49 15.65
C GLN A 146 11.19 -6.63 14.59
N VAL A 147 10.13 -5.80 14.63
CA VAL A 147 9.08 -5.79 13.60
C VAL A 147 9.70 -5.52 12.23
N GLY A 148 10.51 -4.48 12.12
CA GLY A 148 11.19 -4.13 10.87
C GLY A 148 12.11 -5.25 10.36
N THR A 149 12.81 -5.94 11.27
CA THR A 149 13.68 -7.09 10.94
C THR A 149 12.87 -8.26 10.38
N ILE A 150 11.77 -8.63 11.03
CA ILE A 150 10.91 -9.76 10.58
C ILE A 150 10.31 -9.46 9.21
N SER A 151 9.70 -8.28 9.03
CA SER A 151 9.12 -7.88 7.75
C SER A 151 10.18 -7.74 6.64
N ALA A 152 11.41 -7.39 7.00
CA ALA A 152 12.56 -7.35 6.08
C ALA A 152 13.21 -8.71 5.82
N ASN A 153 12.52 -9.84 6.00
CA ASN A 153 13.06 -11.20 5.85
C ASN A 153 14.29 -11.49 6.75
N ASN A 154 14.23 -11.10 8.02
CA ASN A 154 15.28 -11.23 9.03
C ASN A 154 16.54 -10.37 8.77
N ASP A 155 16.43 -9.29 8.02
CA ASP A 155 17.51 -8.31 7.84
C ASP A 155 17.51 -7.30 9.00
N ALA A 156 18.35 -7.55 10.01
CA ALA A 156 18.47 -6.67 11.17
C ALA A 156 19.00 -5.28 10.82
N THR A 157 19.74 -5.12 9.72
CA THR A 157 20.24 -3.82 9.25
C THR A 157 19.07 -2.92 8.89
N ILE A 158 18.10 -3.44 8.15
CA ILE A 158 16.88 -2.72 7.76
C ILE A 158 16.04 -2.39 8.99
N GLY A 159 15.82 -3.37 9.89
CA GLY A 159 15.06 -3.14 11.11
C GLY A 159 15.65 -2.03 12.00
N ASN A 160 16.96 -2.02 12.17
CA ASN A 160 17.64 -1.01 12.97
C ASN A 160 17.58 0.39 12.34
N ILE A 161 17.77 0.51 11.02
CA ILE A 161 17.66 1.80 10.31
C ILE A 161 16.25 2.37 10.42
N ILE A 162 15.20 1.55 10.30
CA ILE A 162 13.82 1.98 10.46
C ILE A 162 13.55 2.45 11.90
N ALA A 163 14.01 1.71 12.91
CA ALA A 163 13.85 2.10 14.31
C ALA A 163 14.60 3.40 14.62
N GLU A 164 15.80 3.60 14.06
CA GLU A 164 16.56 4.85 14.18
C GLU A 164 15.81 6.00 13.49
N ALA A 165 15.29 5.79 12.28
CA ALA A 165 14.50 6.78 11.56
C ALA A 165 13.28 7.22 12.38
N MET A 166 12.49 6.27 12.91
CA MET A 166 11.34 6.56 13.74
C MET A 166 11.71 7.28 15.05
N SER A 167 12.86 6.98 15.63
CA SER A 167 13.36 7.69 16.82
C SER A 167 13.70 9.15 16.53
N LYS A 168 14.24 9.44 15.32
CA LYS A 168 14.64 10.81 14.93
C LYS A 168 13.45 11.69 14.57
N VAL A 169 12.47 11.16 13.83
CA VAL A 169 11.31 11.95 13.37
C VAL A 169 10.08 11.80 14.25
N GLY A 170 10.09 10.88 15.20
CA GLY A 170 8.95 10.58 16.09
C GLY A 170 7.87 9.71 15.43
N LYS A 171 6.83 9.39 16.21
CA LYS A 171 5.75 8.47 15.78
C LYS A 171 4.94 9.00 14.59
N GLU A 172 4.73 10.31 14.56
CA GLU A 172 4.00 11.03 13.51
C GLU A 172 4.92 11.51 12.37
N GLY A 173 6.23 11.23 12.49
CA GLY A 173 7.24 11.68 11.53
C GLY A 173 7.16 10.95 10.20
N VAL A 174 7.56 11.64 9.14
CA VAL A 174 7.57 11.10 7.79
C VAL A 174 8.89 10.39 7.51
N ILE A 175 8.79 9.17 6.99
CA ILE A 175 9.95 8.39 6.55
C ILE A 175 9.70 8.01 5.08
N THR A 176 10.64 8.34 4.21
CA THR A 176 10.64 7.99 2.80
C THR A 176 11.80 7.04 2.46
N VAL A 177 11.63 6.24 1.42
CA VAL A 177 12.65 5.30 0.95
C VAL A 177 13.07 5.67 -0.46
N GLU A 178 14.35 5.97 -0.65
CA GLU A 178 14.91 6.40 -1.92
C GLU A 178 16.04 5.49 -2.39
N GLU A 179 16.39 5.60 -3.67
CA GLU A 179 17.51 4.89 -4.26
C GLU A 179 18.80 5.67 -4.06
N ALA A 180 19.80 5.05 -3.41
CA ALA A 180 21.12 5.63 -3.28
C ALA A 180 21.92 5.51 -4.59
N LYS A 181 22.85 6.42 -4.79
CA LYS A 181 23.84 6.30 -5.88
C LYS A 181 25.00 5.37 -5.52
N GLY A 182 25.12 4.97 -4.26
CA GLY A 182 26.19 4.15 -3.70
C GLY A 182 25.73 2.74 -3.33
N LEU A 183 26.65 1.96 -2.79
CA LEU A 183 26.41 0.57 -2.36
C LEU A 183 25.79 0.47 -0.96
N GLU A 184 26.00 1.49 -0.13
CA GLU A 184 25.58 1.47 1.28
C GLU A 184 24.19 2.08 1.45
N THR A 185 23.42 1.49 2.36
CA THR A 185 22.14 2.04 2.80
C THR A 185 22.40 3.04 3.92
N THR A 186 21.90 4.26 3.77
CA THR A 186 22.12 5.36 4.72
C THR A 186 20.80 5.99 5.17
N LEU A 187 20.82 6.61 6.34
CA LEU A 187 19.69 7.37 6.90
C LEU A 187 20.09 8.85 7.00
N GLU A 188 19.30 9.70 6.38
CA GLU A 188 19.40 11.16 6.47
C GLU A 188 18.11 11.74 7.02
N VAL A 189 18.19 12.85 7.78
CA VAL A 189 17.02 13.62 8.16
C VAL A 189 17.14 14.98 7.49
N VAL A 190 16.14 15.34 6.72
CA VAL A 190 16.11 16.54 5.91
C VAL A 190 14.91 17.42 6.27
N GLU A 191 14.98 18.70 5.94
CA GLU A 191 13.84 19.60 6.04
C GLU A 191 12.71 19.11 5.13
N GLY A 192 11.48 19.04 5.66
CA GLY A 192 10.36 18.54 4.88
C GLY A 192 9.11 18.40 5.72
N MET A 193 8.00 18.12 5.06
CA MET A 193 6.74 17.85 5.72
C MET A 193 5.79 17.00 4.86
N GLN A 194 4.83 16.37 5.51
CA GLN A 194 3.70 15.73 4.85
C GLN A 194 2.38 16.35 5.30
N PHE A 195 1.43 16.43 4.38
CA PHE A 195 0.06 16.82 4.68
C PHE A 195 -0.95 15.92 3.95
N ASP A 196 -2.13 15.78 4.55
CA ASP A 196 -3.22 14.90 4.17
C ASP A 196 -4.05 15.44 3.00
N ARG A 197 -3.43 15.60 1.83
CA ARG A 197 -4.10 15.91 0.55
C ARG A 197 -3.33 15.24 -0.58
N GLY A 198 -4.01 14.39 -1.32
CA GLY A 198 -3.44 13.72 -2.49
C GLY A 198 -3.76 14.45 -3.80
N TYR A 199 -3.40 13.83 -4.91
CA TYR A 199 -3.60 14.39 -6.24
C TYR A 199 -5.09 14.54 -6.58
N LEU A 200 -5.43 15.63 -7.28
CA LEU A 200 -6.80 15.91 -7.73
C LEU A 200 -7.27 15.03 -8.89
N SER A 201 -6.35 14.39 -9.59
CA SER A 201 -6.67 13.51 -10.71
C SER A 201 -5.66 12.36 -10.81
N PRO A 202 -6.12 11.11 -11.00
CA PRO A 202 -5.25 9.96 -11.23
C PRO A 202 -4.36 10.11 -12.48
N TYR A 203 -4.74 10.97 -13.41
CA TYR A 203 -3.94 11.24 -14.61
C TYR A 203 -2.61 11.98 -14.33
N PHE A 204 -2.43 12.52 -13.12
CA PHE A 204 -1.15 13.09 -12.70
C PHE A 204 -0.11 12.02 -12.31
N VAL A 205 -0.51 10.80 -12.06
CA VAL A 205 0.36 9.68 -11.66
C VAL A 205 1.52 9.52 -12.64
N THR A 206 2.74 9.41 -12.08
CA THR A 206 3.98 9.14 -12.84
C THR A 206 4.44 7.71 -12.69
N ASN A 207 4.10 7.06 -11.57
CA ASN A 207 4.39 5.65 -11.28
C ASN A 207 3.06 4.89 -11.10
N PRO A 208 2.56 4.23 -12.17
CA PRO A 208 1.29 3.51 -12.12
C PRO A 208 1.28 2.32 -11.15
N ASP A 209 2.41 1.66 -10.95
CA ASP A 209 2.50 0.47 -10.09
C ASP A 209 2.22 0.83 -8.62
N LYS A 210 2.70 2.00 -8.18
CA LYS A 210 2.50 2.54 -6.83
C LYS A 210 1.35 3.54 -6.74
N MET A 211 0.74 3.93 -7.86
CA MET A 211 -0.27 4.98 -7.94
C MET A 211 0.18 6.30 -7.30
N VAL A 212 1.44 6.69 -7.51
CA VAL A 212 2.03 7.93 -6.98
C VAL A 212 2.52 8.85 -8.10
N CYS A 213 2.57 10.15 -7.80
CA CYS A 213 3.22 11.16 -8.61
C CYS A 213 4.52 11.56 -7.92
N GLU A 214 5.65 11.31 -8.56
CA GLU A 214 6.98 11.66 -8.09
C GLU A 214 7.53 12.79 -8.98
N LEU A 215 7.99 13.88 -8.35
CA LEU A 215 8.56 15.05 -9.01
C LEU A 215 9.95 15.33 -8.44
N ASP A 216 10.98 15.34 -9.27
CA ASP A 216 12.35 15.65 -8.87
C ASP A 216 12.68 17.12 -9.16
N SER A 217 13.21 17.81 -8.17
CA SER A 217 13.55 19.24 -8.20
C SER A 217 12.42 20.15 -8.70
N PRO A 218 11.17 19.95 -8.20
CA PRO A 218 10.02 20.69 -8.67
C PRO A 218 10.00 22.15 -8.19
N LEU A 219 9.24 22.94 -8.92
CA LEU A 219 8.74 24.24 -8.46
C LEU A 219 7.38 24.03 -7.76
N ILE A 220 7.06 24.90 -6.80
CA ILE A 220 5.84 24.79 -5.99
C ILE A 220 5.10 26.12 -6.06
N LEU A 221 3.90 26.10 -6.63
CA LEU A 221 2.95 27.21 -6.60
C LEU A 221 2.00 27.04 -5.42
N ILE A 222 1.95 28.01 -4.54
CA ILE A 222 1.11 28.00 -3.34
C ILE A 222 0.08 29.11 -3.47
N ASN A 223 -1.20 28.75 -3.69
CA ASN A 223 -2.30 29.69 -3.90
C ASN A 223 -3.37 29.55 -2.82
N GLU A 224 -3.77 30.65 -2.22
CA GLU A 224 -4.77 30.63 -1.14
C GLU A 224 -6.16 30.30 -1.64
N LYS A 225 -6.55 30.83 -2.82
CA LYS A 225 -7.85 30.66 -3.41
C LYS A 225 -7.90 29.46 -4.37
N LYS A 226 -9.11 29.12 -4.79
CA LYS A 226 -9.30 28.11 -5.83
C LYS A 226 -8.87 28.64 -7.21
N ILE A 227 -8.41 27.74 -8.06
CA ILE A 227 -8.00 28.01 -9.44
C ILE A 227 -8.98 27.30 -10.38
N SER A 228 -9.81 28.06 -11.05
CA SER A 228 -10.77 27.55 -12.05
C SER A 228 -10.53 28.13 -13.44
N ASN A 229 -9.94 29.33 -13.52
CA ASN A 229 -9.69 30.07 -14.75
C ASN A 229 -8.26 29.83 -15.24
N MET A 230 -8.13 29.26 -16.45
CA MET A 230 -6.83 28.97 -17.04
C MET A 230 -6.01 30.22 -17.37
N LYS A 231 -6.68 31.35 -17.69
CA LYS A 231 -5.98 32.60 -18.06
C LYS A 231 -5.09 33.14 -16.94
N GLU A 232 -5.51 32.98 -15.69
CA GLU A 232 -4.75 33.45 -14.53
C GLU A 232 -3.50 32.60 -14.27
N LEU A 233 -3.56 31.31 -14.62
CA LEU A 233 -2.48 30.33 -14.41
C LEU A 233 -1.48 30.31 -15.58
N LEU A 234 -1.91 30.71 -16.78
CA LEU A 234 -1.14 30.59 -18.02
C LEU A 234 0.27 31.24 -17.95
N PRO A 235 0.44 32.47 -17.41
CA PRO A 235 1.76 33.10 -17.34
C PRO A 235 2.78 32.30 -16.53
N VAL A 236 2.34 31.66 -15.44
CA VAL A 236 3.20 30.82 -14.61
C VAL A 236 3.55 29.53 -15.34
N LEU A 237 2.58 28.88 -15.98
CA LEU A 237 2.79 27.62 -16.72
C LEU A 237 3.76 27.81 -17.89
N GLU A 238 3.68 28.91 -18.62
CA GLU A 238 4.60 29.23 -19.71
C GLU A 238 6.04 29.39 -19.22
N GLN A 239 6.21 30.06 -18.07
CA GLN A 239 7.54 30.23 -17.46
C GLN A 239 8.11 28.87 -17.01
N VAL A 240 7.31 28.05 -16.34
CA VAL A 240 7.69 26.72 -15.85
C VAL A 240 8.01 25.79 -17.03
N ALA A 241 7.18 25.77 -18.07
CA ALA A 241 7.39 24.96 -19.27
C ALA A 241 8.70 25.32 -19.99
N LYS A 242 9.05 26.60 -20.08
CA LYS A 242 10.34 27.05 -20.65
C LYS A 242 11.55 26.56 -19.84
N MET A 243 11.40 26.37 -18.52
CA MET A 243 12.46 25.82 -17.67
C MET A 243 12.56 24.30 -17.74
N GLY A 244 11.55 23.61 -18.26
CA GLY A 244 11.50 22.15 -18.29
C GLY A 244 11.44 21.49 -16.89
N LYS A 245 11.02 22.24 -15.85
CA LYS A 245 10.93 21.72 -14.49
C LYS A 245 9.53 21.24 -14.15
N PRO A 246 9.40 20.20 -13.28
CA PRO A 246 8.11 19.80 -12.75
C PRO A 246 7.48 20.91 -11.88
N LEU A 247 6.15 20.90 -11.78
CA LEU A 247 5.36 21.85 -10.99
C LEU A 247 4.39 21.13 -10.08
N LEU A 248 4.45 21.44 -8.78
CA LEU A 248 3.36 21.17 -7.84
C LEU A 248 2.50 22.43 -7.69
N ILE A 249 1.20 22.29 -7.80
CA ILE A 249 0.22 23.35 -7.52
C ILE A 249 -0.55 22.99 -6.25
N ILE A 250 -0.45 23.83 -5.23
CA ILE A 250 -1.21 23.72 -3.99
C ILE A 250 -2.19 24.90 -3.98
N ALA A 251 -3.49 24.60 -4.03
CA ALA A 251 -4.54 25.62 -4.01
C ALA A 251 -5.72 25.16 -3.14
N GLU A 252 -6.62 26.07 -2.77
CA GLU A 252 -7.87 25.67 -2.10
C GLU A 252 -8.59 24.56 -2.87
N ASP A 253 -8.69 24.72 -4.18
CA ASP A 253 -9.11 23.70 -5.14
C ASP A 253 -8.57 24.06 -6.53
N VAL A 254 -8.46 23.06 -7.41
CA VAL A 254 -8.20 23.27 -8.84
C VAL A 254 -9.28 22.53 -9.61
N GLU A 255 -10.12 23.27 -10.34
CA GLU A 255 -11.32 22.70 -10.95
C GLU A 255 -11.56 23.23 -12.38
N GLY A 256 -12.56 22.67 -13.04
CA GLY A 256 -13.04 23.16 -14.32
C GLY A 256 -11.99 23.14 -15.44
N GLU A 257 -11.89 24.27 -16.17
CA GLU A 257 -10.99 24.43 -17.31
C GLU A 257 -9.51 24.30 -16.89
N ALA A 258 -9.15 24.83 -15.72
CA ALA A 258 -7.78 24.77 -15.22
C ALA A 258 -7.33 23.33 -15.01
N LEU A 259 -8.10 22.52 -14.29
CA LEU A 259 -7.76 21.11 -14.05
C LEU A 259 -7.69 20.31 -15.35
N ALA A 260 -8.68 20.47 -16.23
CA ALA A 260 -8.72 19.77 -17.52
C ALA A 260 -7.48 20.10 -18.38
N THR A 261 -7.08 21.35 -18.42
CA THR A 261 -5.91 21.79 -19.19
C THR A 261 -4.60 21.25 -18.60
N LEU A 262 -4.44 21.24 -17.27
CA LEU A 262 -3.28 20.64 -16.61
C LEU A 262 -3.17 19.14 -16.94
N VAL A 263 -4.26 18.39 -16.85
CA VAL A 263 -4.31 16.97 -17.20
C VAL A 263 -3.93 16.73 -18.67
N VAL A 264 -4.49 17.50 -19.59
CA VAL A 264 -4.18 17.36 -21.03
C VAL A 264 -2.69 17.64 -21.31
N ASN A 265 -2.12 18.69 -20.72
CA ASN A 265 -0.71 19.02 -20.91
C ASN A 265 0.22 17.98 -20.30
N LYS A 266 -0.16 17.40 -19.15
CA LYS A 266 0.57 16.28 -18.53
C LYS A 266 0.54 15.04 -19.43
N LEU A 267 -0.63 14.66 -19.97
CA LEU A 267 -0.77 13.51 -20.86
C LEU A 267 -0.02 13.68 -22.18
N ARG A 268 0.08 14.92 -22.69
CA ARG A 268 0.88 15.26 -23.89
C ARG A 268 2.38 15.31 -23.62
N GLY A 269 2.82 15.22 -22.36
CA GLY A 269 4.22 15.35 -22.00
C GLY A 269 4.80 16.75 -22.11
N THR A 270 3.96 17.77 -22.34
CA THR A 270 4.41 19.17 -22.46
C THR A 270 4.69 19.82 -21.11
N LEU A 271 4.09 19.32 -20.04
CA LEU A 271 4.28 19.82 -18.68
C LEU A 271 4.22 18.66 -17.68
N GLN A 272 5.24 18.54 -16.83
CA GLN A 272 5.19 17.66 -15.67
C GLN A 272 4.53 18.42 -14.51
N VAL A 273 3.29 18.11 -14.19
CA VAL A 273 2.51 18.84 -13.20
C VAL A 273 1.66 17.90 -12.35
N VAL A 274 1.48 18.27 -11.10
CA VAL A 274 0.46 17.72 -10.21
C VAL A 274 -0.24 18.84 -9.47
N ALA A 275 -1.54 18.71 -9.26
CA ALA A 275 -2.33 19.64 -8.47
C ALA A 275 -2.95 18.93 -7.28
N VAL A 276 -2.89 19.57 -6.10
CA VAL A 276 -3.41 19.09 -4.83
C VAL A 276 -4.20 20.17 -4.12
N LYS A 277 -5.14 19.77 -3.26
CA LYS A 277 -5.83 20.72 -2.39
C LYS A 277 -4.93 21.19 -1.26
N ALA A 278 -5.09 22.44 -0.86
CA ALA A 278 -4.45 22.97 0.33
C ALA A 278 -4.96 22.27 1.60
N PRO A 279 -4.08 21.97 2.57
CA PRO A 279 -4.47 21.36 3.83
C PRO A 279 -5.23 22.34 4.73
N GLY A 280 -6.15 21.82 5.54
CA GLY A 280 -6.94 22.61 6.49
C GLY A 280 -8.06 23.45 5.85
N PHE A 281 -8.71 24.28 6.69
CA PHE A 281 -9.82 25.14 6.31
C PHE A 281 -9.68 26.51 7.00
N GLY A 282 -10.22 27.57 6.36
CA GLY A 282 -10.24 28.92 6.92
C GLY A 282 -8.84 29.43 7.31
N GLU A 283 -8.70 30.03 8.49
CA GLU A 283 -7.42 30.58 8.96
C GLU A 283 -6.35 29.51 9.15
N ARG A 284 -6.73 28.28 9.50
CA ARG A 284 -5.76 27.17 9.59
C ARG A 284 -5.15 26.85 8.22
N ARG A 285 -5.93 26.88 7.15
CA ARG A 285 -5.41 26.70 5.79
C ARG A 285 -4.37 27.77 5.46
N LYS A 286 -4.67 29.04 5.75
CA LYS A 286 -3.71 30.15 5.55
C LYS A 286 -2.40 29.92 6.30
N ALA A 287 -2.50 29.53 7.57
CA ALA A 287 -1.35 29.23 8.41
C ALA A 287 -0.51 28.06 7.87
N MET A 288 -1.16 26.99 7.41
CA MET A 288 -0.46 25.82 6.83
C MET A 288 0.18 26.15 5.47
N LEU A 289 -0.48 26.93 4.62
CA LEU A 289 0.13 27.43 3.38
C LEU A 289 1.36 28.28 3.64
N GLN A 290 1.33 29.12 4.68
CA GLN A 290 2.48 29.91 5.11
C GLN A 290 3.62 29.03 5.61
N ASP A 291 3.31 27.96 6.34
CA ASP A 291 4.31 26.99 6.82
C ASP A 291 5.00 26.29 5.63
N ILE A 292 4.21 25.88 4.62
CA ILE A 292 4.73 25.28 3.39
C ILE A 292 5.60 26.29 2.61
N ALA A 293 5.18 27.54 2.52
CA ALA A 293 5.93 28.59 1.84
C ALA A 293 7.31 28.83 2.51
N ILE A 294 7.33 28.92 3.83
CA ILE A 294 8.58 29.10 4.61
C ILE A 294 9.50 27.89 4.43
N LEU A 295 8.94 26.66 4.48
CA LEU A 295 9.70 25.43 4.33
C LEU A 295 10.31 25.28 2.94
N THR A 296 9.64 25.76 1.91
CA THR A 296 10.05 25.61 0.51
C THR A 296 10.73 26.84 -0.08
N GLY A 297 10.83 27.92 0.70
CA GLY A 297 11.40 29.18 0.25
C GLY A 297 10.56 29.92 -0.79
N GLY A 298 9.25 29.64 -0.84
CA GLY A 298 8.29 30.30 -1.73
C GLY A 298 7.45 31.36 -1.03
N GLU A 299 6.49 31.90 -1.77
CA GLU A 299 5.50 32.87 -1.29
C GLU A 299 4.08 32.34 -1.50
N VAL A 300 3.18 32.69 -0.57
CA VAL A 300 1.74 32.39 -0.75
C VAL A 300 1.13 33.44 -1.64
N VAL A 301 0.51 33.00 -2.73
CA VAL A 301 -0.31 33.88 -3.58
C VAL A 301 -1.61 34.15 -2.85
N SER A 302 -1.77 35.36 -2.37
CA SER A 302 -2.95 35.84 -1.65
C SER A 302 -3.29 37.26 -2.08
N GLU A 303 -4.54 37.49 -2.46
CA GLU A 303 -5.01 38.83 -2.79
C GLU A 303 -5.02 39.75 -1.56
N ASP A 304 -5.20 39.19 -0.35
CA ASP A 304 -5.11 39.95 0.91
C ASP A 304 -3.70 40.55 1.12
N LEU A 305 -2.67 39.87 0.55
CA LEU A 305 -1.28 40.35 0.55
C LEU A 305 -0.93 41.18 -0.71
N GLY A 306 -1.88 41.41 -1.60
CA GLY A 306 -1.70 42.15 -2.85
C GLY A 306 -0.98 41.34 -3.96
N VAL A 307 -0.81 40.03 -3.79
CA VAL A 307 -0.14 39.16 -4.78
C VAL A 307 -1.19 38.48 -5.65
N LYS A 308 -1.17 38.75 -6.96
CA LYS A 308 -2.06 38.11 -7.94
C LYS A 308 -1.38 36.97 -8.66
N LEU A 309 -2.14 35.91 -8.97
CA LEU A 309 -1.64 34.72 -9.65
C LEU A 309 -1.00 35.03 -11.02
N GLU A 310 -1.59 35.99 -11.76
CA GLU A 310 -1.11 36.44 -13.07
C GLU A 310 0.28 37.12 -13.03
N SER A 311 0.66 37.69 -11.88
CA SER A 311 1.90 38.47 -11.70
C SER A 311 3.05 37.69 -11.05
N ILE A 312 2.82 36.41 -10.73
CA ILE A 312 3.83 35.56 -10.07
C ILE A 312 5.02 35.33 -10.96
N THR A 313 6.19 35.44 -10.36
CA THR A 313 7.47 35.13 -10.99
C THR A 313 8.08 33.84 -10.44
N LEU A 314 9.00 33.24 -11.19
CA LEU A 314 9.69 31.99 -10.79
C LEU A 314 10.42 32.07 -9.44
N ASN A 315 10.82 33.27 -9.02
CA ASN A 315 11.51 33.47 -7.74
C ASN A 315 10.58 33.38 -6.53
N GLN A 316 9.29 33.54 -6.73
CA GLN A 316 8.26 33.45 -5.70
C GLN A 316 7.72 32.02 -5.55
N LEU A 317 8.08 31.14 -6.47
CA LEU A 317 7.73 29.72 -6.37
C LEU A 317 8.63 29.01 -5.36
N GLY A 318 8.03 28.20 -4.51
CA GLY A 318 8.76 27.30 -3.62
C GLY A 318 9.55 26.26 -4.40
N ARG A 319 10.50 25.62 -3.73
CA ARG A 319 11.37 24.58 -4.29
C ARG A 319 11.58 23.47 -3.27
N ALA A 320 11.78 22.26 -3.78
CA ALA A 320 12.18 21.12 -2.98
C ALA A 320 13.08 20.19 -3.82
N LYS A 321 13.81 19.30 -3.17
CA LYS A 321 14.59 18.26 -3.87
C LYS A 321 13.67 17.24 -4.51
N ARG A 322 12.61 16.83 -3.79
CA ARG A 322 11.63 15.86 -4.28
C ARG A 322 10.24 16.10 -3.69
N ILE A 323 9.22 15.76 -4.44
CA ILE A 323 7.83 15.70 -3.98
C ILE A 323 7.24 14.35 -4.37
N VAL A 324 6.53 13.73 -3.42
CA VAL A 324 5.77 12.51 -3.64
C VAL A 324 4.31 12.78 -3.28
N VAL A 325 3.41 12.53 -4.23
CA VAL A 325 1.96 12.69 -4.04
C VAL A 325 1.29 11.37 -4.30
N ASP A 326 0.63 10.83 -3.29
CA ASP A 326 -0.25 9.68 -3.41
C ASP A 326 -1.73 10.11 -3.48
N LYS A 327 -2.65 9.17 -3.34
CA LYS A 327 -4.09 9.44 -3.37
C LYS A 327 -4.56 10.28 -2.18
N GLU A 328 -3.88 10.23 -1.06
CA GLU A 328 -4.31 10.81 0.21
C GLU A 328 -3.35 11.88 0.75
N ASN A 329 -2.06 11.79 0.42
CA ASN A 329 -1.01 12.58 1.01
C ASN A 329 -0.11 13.28 -0.02
N THR A 330 0.47 14.39 0.39
CA THR A 330 1.56 15.08 -0.30
C THR A 330 2.75 15.21 0.64
N THR A 331 3.90 14.67 0.24
CA THR A 331 5.17 14.71 0.97
C THR A 331 6.16 15.60 0.25
N ILE A 332 6.66 16.62 0.94
CA ILE A 332 7.72 17.51 0.49
C ILE A 332 9.02 17.07 1.18
N VAL A 333 10.02 16.72 0.41
CA VAL A 333 11.32 16.24 0.88
C VAL A 333 12.38 17.25 0.53
N ASP A 334 13.17 17.68 1.52
CA ASP A 334 14.28 18.61 1.38
C ASP A 334 13.84 19.93 0.73
N GLY A 335 12.98 20.66 1.44
CA GLY A 335 12.50 21.99 1.04
C GLY A 335 13.65 23.01 1.05
N ALA A 336 13.66 23.91 0.08
CA ALA A 336 14.72 24.92 -0.08
C ALA A 336 14.49 26.19 0.77
N GLY A 337 13.76 26.07 1.89
CA GLY A 337 13.52 27.18 2.81
C GLY A 337 14.76 27.61 3.58
N ASP A 338 14.75 28.86 4.03
CA ASP A 338 15.81 29.40 4.89
C ASP A 338 15.70 28.81 6.30
N PRO A 339 16.72 28.08 6.81
CA PRO A 339 16.70 27.47 8.14
C PRO A 339 16.41 28.47 9.28
N GLU A 340 16.85 29.74 9.17
CA GLU A 340 16.57 30.74 10.19
C GLU A 340 15.10 31.18 10.19
N LYS A 341 14.47 31.27 9.02
CA LYS A 341 13.04 31.53 8.90
C LYS A 341 12.21 30.36 9.43
N ILE A 342 12.63 29.12 9.18
CA ILE A 342 11.99 27.90 9.70
C ILE A 342 12.07 27.90 11.24
N LYS A 343 13.25 28.16 11.82
CA LYS A 343 13.41 28.27 13.28
C LYS A 343 12.56 29.38 13.90
N ALA A 344 12.50 30.53 13.25
CA ALA A 344 11.65 31.63 13.70
C ALA A 344 10.16 31.24 13.69
N ARG A 345 9.72 30.53 12.64
CA ARG A 345 8.34 30.02 12.56
C ARG A 345 8.02 29.00 13.63
N VAL A 346 8.92 28.07 13.89
CA VAL A 346 8.82 27.08 14.99
C VAL A 346 8.68 27.79 16.34
N LYS A 347 9.47 28.82 16.60
CA LYS A 347 9.39 29.63 17.83
C LYS A 347 8.03 30.31 17.94
N GLN A 348 7.54 30.91 16.85
CA GLN A 348 6.22 31.56 16.82
C GLN A 348 5.11 30.57 17.19
N ILE A 349 5.07 29.40 16.59
CA ILE A 349 4.05 28.37 16.87
C ILE A 349 4.13 27.91 18.33
N ARG A 350 5.33 27.76 18.90
CA ARG A 350 5.49 27.42 20.32
C ARG A 350 4.90 28.51 21.25
N THR A 351 5.10 29.76 20.92
CA THR A 351 4.48 30.89 21.67
C THR A 351 2.95 30.83 21.53
N GLU A 352 2.41 30.56 20.33
CA GLU A 352 0.97 30.41 20.12
C GLU A 352 0.39 29.25 20.94
N ILE A 353 1.13 28.14 21.12
CA ILE A 353 0.74 26.99 21.97
C ILE A 353 0.67 27.37 23.44
N GLU A 354 1.62 28.18 23.90
CA GLU A 354 1.66 28.67 25.31
C GLU A 354 0.56 29.67 25.61
N GLU A 355 0.22 30.53 24.66
CA GLU A 355 -0.77 31.60 24.82
C GLU A 355 -2.22 31.15 24.64
N THR A 356 -2.47 30.06 23.88
CA THR A 356 -3.84 29.59 23.62
C THR A 356 -4.51 29.03 24.87
N THR A 357 -5.76 29.43 25.10
CA THR A 357 -6.61 28.92 26.18
C THR A 357 -7.50 27.78 25.74
N SER A 358 -7.58 27.50 24.44
CA SER A 358 -8.39 26.42 23.83
C SER A 358 -7.57 25.15 23.75
N ASP A 359 -8.02 24.07 24.38
CA ASP A 359 -7.35 22.78 24.30
C ASP A 359 -7.36 22.21 22.87
N TYR A 360 -8.44 22.46 22.13
CA TYR A 360 -8.54 22.08 20.72
C TYR A 360 -7.50 22.81 19.86
N ASP A 361 -7.38 24.13 20.01
CA ASP A 361 -6.41 24.91 19.24
C ASP A 361 -4.97 24.53 19.63
N ARG A 362 -4.73 24.27 20.92
CA ARG A 362 -3.43 23.77 21.41
C ARG A 362 -3.05 22.45 20.73
N GLU A 363 -3.96 21.47 20.67
CA GLU A 363 -3.73 20.21 19.98
C GLU A 363 -3.39 20.43 18.50
N LYS A 364 -4.14 21.28 17.82
CA LYS A 364 -3.91 21.55 16.39
C LYS A 364 -2.62 22.34 16.10
N LEU A 365 -2.21 23.21 17.00
CA LEU A 365 -0.91 23.88 16.93
C LEU A 365 0.24 22.90 17.19
N GLN A 366 0.05 21.95 18.11
CA GLN A 366 1.03 20.89 18.37
C GLN A 366 1.21 19.96 17.16
N GLU A 367 0.10 19.54 16.51
CA GLU A 367 0.16 18.77 15.25
C GLU A 367 0.93 19.54 14.16
N ARG A 368 0.67 20.85 14.01
CA ARG A 368 1.35 21.69 13.03
C ARG A 368 2.84 21.84 13.34
N LEU A 369 3.18 22.03 14.61
CA LEU A 369 4.56 22.10 15.08
C LEU A 369 5.31 20.79 14.79
N ALA A 370 4.70 19.66 15.10
CA ALA A 370 5.29 18.34 14.87
C ALA A 370 5.62 18.10 13.38
N LYS A 371 4.74 18.54 12.47
CA LYS A 371 4.95 18.43 11.02
C LYS A 371 6.14 19.25 10.50
N ILE A 372 6.43 20.40 11.13
CA ILE A 372 7.56 21.27 10.73
C ILE A 372 8.87 20.80 11.38
N VAL A 373 8.83 20.49 12.70
CA VAL A 373 10.04 20.14 13.48
C VAL A 373 10.53 18.72 13.19
N GLY A 374 9.61 17.80 12.90
CA GLY A 374 9.93 16.39 12.66
C GLY A 374 10.79 16.16 11.40
N GLY A 375 10.71 17.03 10.42
CA GLY A 375 11.38 16.84 9.13
C GLY A 375 10.92 15.58 8.42
N VAL A 376 11.73 15.13 7.47
CA VAL A 376 11.55 13.86 6.75
C VAL A 376 12.80 13.02 6.91
N ALA A 377 12.67 11.81 7.44
CA ALA A 377 13.75 10.83 7.42
C ALA A 377 13.78 10.15 6.04
N VAL A 378 14.91 10.19 5.38
CA VAL A 378 15.14 9.58 4.06
C VAL A 378 16.06 8.39 4.22
N ILE A 379 15.54 7.18 3.96
CA ILE A 379 16.33 5.95 3.90
C ILE A 379 16.80 5.78 2.45
N ASN A 380 18.06 6.07 2.19
CA ASN A 380 18.68 5.90 0.88
C ASN A 380 19.20 4.46 0.76
N VAL A 381 18.53 3.64 -0.04
CA VAL A 381 18.85 2.21 -0.20
C VAL A 381 19.96 2.03 -1.21
N GLY A 382 21.08 1.41 -0.79
CA GLY A 382 22.22 1.10 -1.64
C GLY A 382 22.28 -0.38 -2.05
N ALA A 383 22.69 -0.65 -3.30
CA ALA A 383 22.92 -2.01 -3.82
C ALA A 383 23.90 -2.00 -5.00
N ALA A 384 24.41 -3.19 -5.36
CA ALA A 384 25.39 -3.34 -6.45
C ALA A 384 24.76 -3.32 -7.84
N THR A 385 23.50 -3.73 -7.96
CA THR A 385 22.76 -3.80 -9.23
C THR A 385 21.39 -3.15 -9.10
N GLU A 386 20.84 -2.70 -10.23
CA GLU A 386 19.49 -2.11 -10.27
C GLU A 386 18.40 -3.10 -9.80
N THR A 387 18.53 -4.37 -10.16
CA THR A 387 17.60 -5.42 -9.75
C THR A 387 17.62 -5.63 -8.23
N GLU A 388 18.83 -5.70 -7.63
CA GLU A 388 18.99 -5.79 -6.17
C GLU A 388 18.50 -4.52 -5.46
N MET A 389 18.74 -3.35 -6.04
CA MET A 389 18.27 -2.07 -5.52
C MET A 389 16.74 -2.04 -5.41
N LYS A 390 16.04 -2.42 -6.46
CA LYS A 390 14.57 -2.44 -6.48
C LYS A 390 14.00 -3.45 -5.47
N GLU A 391 14.60 -4.65 -5.37
CA GLU A 391 14.19 -5.65 -4.39
C GLU A 391 14.39 -5.15 -2.96
N LYS A 392 15.58 -4.61 -2.66
CA LYS A 392 15.92 -4.12 -1.34
C LYS A 392 15.07 -2.91 -0.93
N LYS A 393 14.77 -2.00 -1.89
CA LYS A 393 13.88 -0.87 -1.68
C LYS A 393 12.46 -1.33 -1.31
N ALA A 394 11.89 -2.27 -2.07
CA ALA A 394 10.57 -2.82 -1.77
C ALA A 394 10.53 -3.46 -0.38
N ARG A 395 11.56 -4.22 0.00
CA ARG A 395 11.67 -4.84 1.31
C ARG A 395 11.79 -3.82 2.45
N VAL A 396 12.48 -2.70 2.24
CA VAL A 396 12.54 -1.59 3.22
C VAL A 396 11.18 -0.91 3.34
N GLU A 397 10.47 -0.70 2.23
CA GLU A 397 9.11 -0.12 2.23
C GLU A 397 8.12 -1.01 2.98
N ASP A 398 8.13 -2.33 2.76
CA ASP A 398 7.27 -3.29 3.48
C ASP A 398 7.58 -3.28 4.98
N ALA A 399 8.86 -3.32 5.35
CA ALA A 399 9.29 -3.26 6.73
C ALA A 399 8.89 -1.94 7.43
N LEU A 400 8.95 -0.82 6.72
CA LEU A 400 8.49 0.47 7.22
C LEU A 400 6.97 0.48 7.47
N ASN A 401 6.20 -0.06 6.53
CA ASN A 401 4.75 -0.14 6.65
C ASN A 401 4.32 -1.06 7.79
N ALA A 402 4.94 -2.24 7.92
CA ALA A 402 4.72 -3.16 9.03
C ALA A 402 5.05 -2.50 10.39
N THR A 403 6.13 -1.74 10.45
CA THR A 403 6.54 -1.03 11.66
C THR A 403 5.54 0.06 12.05
N ARG A 404 5.03 0.82 11.08
CA ARG A 404 3.93 1.80 11.32
C ARG A 404 2.68 1.10 11.83
N ALA A 405 2.28 0.00 11.19
CA ALA A 405 1.12 -0.79 11.61
C ALA A 405 1.27 -1.33 13.05
N ALA A 406 2.48 -1.71 13.47
CA ALA A 406 2.77 -2.13 14.83
C ALA A 406 2.69 -0.98 15.85
N VAL A 407 3.13 0.21 15.48
CA VAL A 407 3.02 1.41 16.33
C VAL A 407 1.56 1.83 16.52
N GLU A 408 0.74 1.68 15.47
CA GLU A 408 -0.68 2.04 15.50
C GLU A 408 -1.53 1.09 16.35
N GLU A 409 -1.40 -0.22 16.15
CA GLU A 409 -2.31 -1.20 16.75
C GLU A 409 -1.61 -2.23 17.67
N GLY A 410 -0.30 -2.13 17.87
CA GLY A 410 0.48 -3.07 18.66
C GLY A 410 0.90 -4.32 17.89
N ILE A 411 1.51 -5.25 18.64
CA ILE A 411 2.11 -6.49 18.14
C ILE A 411 1.44 -7.73 18.74
N VAL A 412 1.49 -8.82 18.00
CA VAL A 412 1.02 -10.15 18.39
C VAL A 412 2.12 -11.19 18.13
N PRO A 413 2.07 -12.40 18.69
CA PRO A 413 2.98 -13.48 18.31
C PRO A 413 2.92 -13.75 16.81
N GLY A 414 4.09 -13.75 16.15
CA GLY A 414 4.19 -13.88 14.70
C GLY A 414 4.08 -15.30 14.17
N GLY A 415 4.44 -15.45 12.88
CA GLY A 415 4.50 -16.78 12.27
C GLY A 415 3.15 -17.48 12.10
N GLY A 416 2.03 -16.76 12.11
CA GLY A 416 0.67 -17.31 12.07
C GLY A 416 0.15 -17.84 13.41
N VAL A 417 0.93 -17.76 14.48
CA VAL A 417 0.56 -18.27 15.83
C VAL A 417 -0.61 -17.48 16.41
N ALA A 418 -0.66 -16.15 16.25
CA ALA A 418 -1.75 -15.31 16.74
C ALA A 418 -3.12 -15.80 16.26
N LEU A 419 -3.25 -16.18 14.99
CA LEU A 419 -4.51 -16.72 14.45
C LEU A 419 -4.87 -18.05 15.11
N VAL A 420 -3.91 -18.96 15.29
CA VAL A 420 -4.15 -20.25 15.97
C VAL A 420 -4.61 -20.02 17.41
N ARG A 421 -4.03 -19.07 18.13
CA ARG A 421 -4.45 -18.71 19.52
C ARG A 421 -5.87 -18.16 19.56
N CYS A 422 -6.25 -17.34 18.60
CA CYS A 422 -7.59 -16.75 18.52
C CYS A 422 -8.68 -17.75 18.13
N GLN A 423 -8.35 -19.01 17.74
CA GLN A 423 -9.36 -20.05 17.46
C GLN A 423 -10.27 -20.33 18.66
N SER A 424 -9.79 -20.19 19.89
CA SER A 424 -10.58 -20.40 21.10
C SER A 424 -11.78 -19.45 21.22
N ALA A 425 -11.66 -18.22 20.70
CA ALA A 425 -12.76 -17.24 20.71
C ALA A 425 -13.97 -17.69 19.86
N LEU A 426 -13.75 -18.58 18.90
CA LEU A 426 -14.83 -19.13 18.07
C LEU A 426 -15.77 -20.08 18.83
N ASN A 427 -15.40 -20.55 20.03
CA ASN A 427 -16.26 -21.37 20.88
C ASN A 427 -17.41 -20.56 21.48
N ASP A 428 -17.24 -19.26 21.62
CA ASP A 428 -18.23 -18.34 22.19
C ASP A 428 -19.18 -17.77 21.14
N VAL A 429 -18.93 -18.00 19.85
CA VAL A 429 -19.79 -17.55 18.75
C VAL A 429 -21.10 -18.38 18.78
N LYS A 430 -22.23 -17.68 18.74
CA LYS A 430 -23.56 -18.30 18.72
C LYS A 430 -24.12 -18.25 17.29
N PRO A 431 -24.00 -19.33 16.51
CA PRO A 431 -24.65 -19.43 15.21
C PRO A 431 -26.16 -19.55 15.38
N SER A 432 -26.92 -19.06 14.40
CA SER A 432 -28.38 -19.12 14.39
C SER A 432 -28.92 -20.46 13.88
N ASP A 433 -28.11 -21.14 13.05
CA ASP A 433 -28.41 -22.43 12.44
C ASP A 433 -27.14 -23.26 12.15
N ASP A 434 -27.31 -24.50 11.67
CA ASP A 434 -26.18 -25.40 11.36
C ASP A 434 -25.32 -24.93 10.20
N ASP A 435 -25.85 -24.14 9.27
CA ASP A 435 -25.10 -23.62 8.15
C ASP A 435 -24.24 -22.42 8.55
N GLU A 436 -24.73 -21.57 9.47
CA GLU A 436 -23.89 -20.56 10.12
C GLU A 436 -22.79 -21.22 10.97
N ALA A 437 -23.10 -22.28 11.72
CA ALA A 437 -22.12 -23.03 12.49
C ALA A 437 -21.00 -23.59 11.58
N ALA A 438 -21.38 -24.11 10.41
CA ALA A 438 -20.44 -24.57 9.40
C ALA A 438 -19.55 -23.43 8.88
N GLY A 439 -20.09 -22.20 8.75
CA GLY A 439 -19.32 -21.01 8.37
C GLY A 439 -18.27 -20.63 9.43
N VAL A 440 -18.60 -20.75 10.72
CA VAL A 440 -17.63 -20.55 11.81
C VAL A 440 -16.49 -21.57 11.73
N GLU A 441 -16.83 -22.84 11.45
CA GLU A 441 -15.82 -23.90 11.32
C GLU A 441 -14.92 -23.71 10.08
N VAL A 442 -15.41 -23.12 9.00
CA VAL A 442 -14.61 -22.72 7.84
C VAL A 442 -13.49 -21.76 8.26
N VAL A 443 -13.82 -20.71 9.03
CA VAL A 443 -12.83 -19.76 9.53
C VAL A 443 -11.85 -20.43 10.48
N ARG A 444 -12.34 -21.26 11.41
CA ARG A 444 -11.49 -22.01 12.35
C ARG A 444 -10.39 -22.77 11.62
N ARG A 445 -10.72 -23.52 10.57
CA ARG A 445 -9.76 -24.28 9.78
C ARG A 445 -8.84 -23.39 8.97
N ALA A 446 -9.39 -22.35 8.36
CA ALA A 446 -8.60 -21.43 7.53
C ALA A 446 -7.53 -20.69 8.33
N MET A 447 -7.75 -20.39 9.62
CA MET A 447 -6.79 -19.71 10.49
C MET A 447 -5.49 -20.49 10.71
N GLU A 448 -5.47 -21.80 10.45
CA GLU A 448 -4.25 -22.62 10.49
C GLU A 448 -3.40 -22.49 9.22
N ALA A 449 -3.99 -22.06 8.11
CA ALA A 449 -3.34 -22.11 6.81
C ALA A 449 -2.02 -21.31 6.73
N PRO A 450 -1.89 -20.10 7.31
CA PRO A 450 -0.62 -19.37 7.30
C PRO A 450 0.52 -20.12 8.00
N LEU A 451 0.28 -20.62 9.22
CA LEU A 451 1.31 -21.40 9.96
C LEU A 451 1.64 -22.71 9.23
N ARG A 452 0.64 -23.41 8.68
CA ARG A 452 0.85 -24.61 7.85
C ARG A 452 1.74 -24.31 6.65
N GLN A 453 1.52 -23.20 5.99
CA GLN A 453 2.32 -22.81 4.81
C GLN A 453 3.74 -22.44 5.18
N ILE A 454 3.96 -21.72 6.30
CA ILE A 454 5.29 -21.42 6.81
C ILE A 454 6.06 -22.71 7.10
N CYS A 455 5.41 -23.68 7.75
CA CYS A 455 5.98 -25.01 8.01
C CYS A 455 6.30 -25.77 6.72
N ALA A 456 5.38 -25.78 5.75
CA ALA A 456 5.58 -26.43 4.45
C ALA A 456 6.80 -25.84 3.70
N ASN A 457 6.94 -24.50 3.69
CA ASN A 457 8.07 -23.80 3.09
C ASN A 457 9.39 -24.12 3.84
N ALA A 458 9.29 -24.44 5.14
CA ALA A 458 10.43 -24.85 5.98
C ALA A 458 10.74 -26.37 5.89
N GLY A 459 9.90 -27.15 5.20
CA GLY A 459 10.06 -28.61 5.10
C GLY A 459 9.64 -29.37 6.35
N VAL A 460 8.70 -28.80 7.15
CA VAL A 460 8.23 -29.36 8.42
C VAL A 460 6.73 -29.65 8.33
N GLU A 461 6.26 -30.73 9.01
CA GLU A 461 4.85 -31.09 9.04
C GLU A 461 4.03 -30.11 9.89
N GLY A 462 3.20 -29.30 9.23
CA GLY A 462 2.44 -28.23 9.87
C GLY A 462 1.40 -28.70 10.88
N ALA A 463 0.82 -29.90 10.71
CA ALA A 463 -0.16 -30.44 11.64
C ALA A 463 0.45 -30.69 13.03
N VAL A 464 1.67 -31.23 13.08
CA VAL A 464 2.40 -31.48 14.32
C VAL A 464 2.75 -30.16 15.03
N VAL A 465 3.17 -29.16 14.24
CA VAL A 465 3.52 -27.84 14.78
C VAL A 465 2.29 -27.17 15.38
N ILE A 466 1.16 -27.19 14.71
CA ILE A 466 -0.08 -26.56 15.19
C ILE A 466 -0.53 -27.19 16.51
N GLU A 467 -0.48 -28.51 16.62
CA GLU A 467 -0.89 -29.19 17.86
C GLU A 467 0.00 -28.79 19.04
N LYS A 468 1.33 -28.78 18.86
CA LYS A 468 2.26 -28.29 19.89
C LYS A 468 2.04 -26.81 20.23
N VAL A 469 1.75 -25.97 19.23
CA VAL A 469 1.41 -24.57 19.48
C VAL A 469 0.16 -24.45 20.34
N ARG A 470 -0.89 -25.22 20.08
CA ARG A 470 -2.14 -25.21 20.87
C ARG A 470 -1.93 -25.58 22.34
N GLU A 471 -1.07 -26.54 22.61
CA GLU A 471 -0.74 -27.00 23.97
C GLU A 471 0.07 -25.96 24.78
N GLY A 472 0.78 -25.05 24.11
CA GLY A 472 1.67 -24.08 24.74
C GLY A 472 0.97 -22.82 25.26
N ALA A 473 1.72 -21.96 25.96
CA ALA A 473 1.27 -20.65 26.44
C ALA A 473 0.98 -19.66 25.29
N GLU A 474 0.37 -18.49 25.60
CA GLU A 474 -0.08 -17.50 24.61
C GLU A 474 1.00 -17.07 23.61
N THR A 475 2.25 -16.87 24.08
CA THR A 475 3.38 -16.40 23.28
C THR A 475 4.24 -17.53 22.71
N PHE A 476 4.00 -18.78 23.17
CA PHE A 476 4.72 -19.95 22.71
C PHE A 476 4.37 -20.31 21.27
N GLY A 477 5.39 -20.55 20.45
CA GLY A 477 5.19 -20.90 19.04
C GLY A 477 6.44 -21.52 18.42
N TYR A 478 6.35 -21.78 17.11
CA TYR A 478 7.43 -22.37 16.32
C TYR A 478 8.16 -21.28 15.53
N ASN A 479 9.46 -21.13 15.80
CA ASN A 479 10.33 -20.27 15.01
C ASN A 479 10.85 -21.04 13.79
N ALA A 480 10.28 -20.80 12.63
CA ALA A 480 10.64 -21.49 11.39
C ALA A 480 12.05 -21.14 10.87
N ALA A 481 12.67 -20.06 11.34
CA ALA A 481 14.05 -19.71 10.98
C ALA A 481 15.04 -20.65 11.66
N THR A 482 14.87 -20.88 12.98
CA THR A 482 15.76 -21.72 13.82
C THR A 482 15.33 -23.18 13.86
N GLY A 483 14.04 -23.46 13.70
CA GLY A 483 13.46 -24.79 13.85
C GLY A 483 13.08 -25.12 15.30
N GLU A 484 13.06 -24.14 16.19
CA GLU A 484 12.83 -24.33 17.62
C GLU A 484 11.45 -23.85 18.07
N TYR A 485 11.00 -24.36 19.23
CA TYR A 485 9.79 -23.92 19.90
C TYR A 485 10.17 -23.02 21.07
N GLU A 486 9.68 -21.79 21.09
CA GLU A 486 10.09 -20.77 22.04
C GLU A 486 8.99 -19.71 22.28
N ASP A 487 9.25 -18.76 23.19
CA ASP A 487 8.44 -17.55 23.32
C ASP A 487 8.75 -16.62 22.15
N LEU A 488 7.80 -16.51 21.22
CA LEU A 488 7.98 -15.75 19.99
C LEU A 488 8.10 -14.24 20.20
N ILE A 489 7.46 -13.70 21.25
CA ILE A 489 7.61 -12.28 21.57
C ILE A 489 9.01 -12.01 22.13
N ALA A 490 9.50 -12.87 23.02
CA ALA A 490 10.84 -12.74 23.58
C ALA A 490 11.93 -12.91 22.53
N SER A 491 11.75 -13.84 21.59
CA SER A 491 12.70 -14.09 20.48
C SER A 491 12.57 -13.08 19.33
N GLY A 492 11.57 -12.19 19.37
CA GLY A 492 11.36 -11.15 18.36
C GLY A 492 10.61 -11.62 17.10
N VAL A 493 10.02 -12.83 17.12
CA VAL A 493 9.14 -13.31 16.03
C VAL A 493 7.73 -12.77 16.27
N ILE A 494 7.48 -11.57 15.78
CA ILE A 494 6.28 -10.76 16.07
C ILE A 494 5.67 -10.22 14.78
N ASP A 495 4.34 -10.16 14.75
CA ASP A 495 3.58 -9.57 13.65
C ASP A 495 2.80 -8.33 14.13
N PRO A 496 2.62 -7.29 13.30
CA PRO A 496 1.70 -6.21 13.61
C PRO A 496 0.26 -6.73 13.66
N LYS A 497 -0.48 -6.39 14.74
CA LYS A 497 -1.90 -6.78 14.85
C LYS A 497 -2.72 -6.30 13.67
N LYS A 498 -2.52 -5.04 13.24
CA LYS A 498 -3.21 -4.45 12.09
C LYS A 498 -3.07 -5.29 10.82
N VAL A 499 -1.85 -5.77 10.52
CA VAL A 499 -1.56 -6.62 9.37
C VAL A 499 -2.34 -7.93 9.45
N THR A 500 -2.28 -8.63 10.58
CA THR A 500 -2.97 -9.91 10.80
C THR A 500 -4.50 -9.74 10.70
N ARG A 501 -5.05 -8.68 11.31
CA ARG A 501 -6.48 -8.36 11.29
C ARG A 501 -6.98 -8.05 9.87
N ILE A 502 -6.31 -7.15 9.16
CA ILE A 502 -6.69 -6.74 7.80
C ILE A 502 -6.59 -7.92 6.83
N ALA A 503 -5.55 -8.74 6.95
CA ALA A 503 -5.40 -9.94 6.13
C ALA A 503 -6.61 -10.88 6.27
N LEU A 504 -7.06 -11.14 7.50
CA LEU A 504 -8.22 -11.99 7.76
C LEU A 504 -9.52 -11.36 7.24
N GLN A 505 -9.75 -10.07 7.52
CA GLN A 505 -10.97 -9.35 7.10
C GLN A 505 -11.11 -9.29 5.59
N ASN A 506 -10.05 -8.93 4.85
CA ASN A 506 -10.08 -8.87 3.39
C ASN A 506 -10.24 -10.26 2.77
N ALA A 507 -9.55 -11.26 3.31
CA ALA A 507 -9.68 -12.64 2.86
C ALA A 507 -11.12 -13.16 3.01
N ALA A 508 -11.72 -12.96 4.17
CA ALA A 508 -13.08 -13.41 4.47
C ALA A 508 -14.13 -12.67 3.61
N SER A 509 -13.95 -11.37 3.42
CA SER A 509 -14.84 -10.55 2.60
C SER A 509 -14.93 -11.09 1.16
N VAL A 510 -13.78 -11.27 0.50
CA VAL A 510 -13.75 -11.71 -0.90
C VAL A 510 -14.10 -13.20 -1.03
N ALA A 511 -13.60 -14.07 -0.14
CA ALA A 511 -13.96 -15.48 -0.15
C ALA A 511 -15.46 -15.70 0.08
N GLY A 512 -16.09 -14.91 0.99
CA GLY A 512 -17.52 -14.91 1.22
C GLY A 512 -18.34 -14.53 -0.02
N LEU A 513 -17.88 -13.54 -0.79
CA LEU A 513 -18.51 -13.17 -2.07
C LEU A 513 -18.37 -14.29 -3.12
N LEU A 514 -17.20 -14.89 -3.23
CA LEU A 514 -16.98 -16.03 -4.13
C LEU A 514 -17.85 -17.24 -3.77
N LEU A 515 -18.03 -17.52 -2.49
CA LEU A 515 -18.90 -18.62 -2.01
C LEU A 515 -20.37 -18.42 -2.37
N THR A 516 -20.84 -17.18 -2.34
CA THR A 516 -22.24 -16.83 -2.67
C THR A 516 -22.47 -16.63 -4.17
N THR A 517 -21.43 -16.76 -5.01
CA THR A 517 -21.55 -16.62 -6.45
C THR A 517 -22.22 -17.85 -7.07
N GLU A 518 -23.30 -17.62 -7.81
CA GLU A 518 -24.06 -18.67 -8.52
C GLU A 518 -23.81 -18.64 -10.02
N CYS A 519 -23.48 -17.46 -10.58
CA CYS A 519 -23.32 -17.24 -12.00
C CYS A 519 -22.06 -16.43 -12.29
N ALA A 520 -21.30 -16.82 -13.29
CA ALA A 520 -20.17 -16.09 -13.83
C ALA A 520 -20.41 -15.75 -15.31
N ILE A 521 -20.15 -14.49 -15.69
CA ILE A 521 -20.41 -13.97 -17.03
C ILE A 521 -19.11 -13.42 -17.62
N ALA A 522 -18.65 -13.99 -18.73
CA ALA A 522 -17.44 -13.54 -19.43
C ALA A 522 -17.73 -13.17 -20.89
N GLU A 523 -16.88 -12.39 -21.52
CA GLU A 523 -16.94 -12.15 -22.96
C GLU A 523 -16.51 -13.41 -23.71
N LYS A 524 -17.27 -13.76 -24.78
CA LYS A 524 -16.86 -14.82 -25.69
C LYS A 524 -15.50 -14.45 -26.31
N PRO A 525 -14.50 -15.34 -26.32
CA PRO A 525 -13.26 -15.10 -27.02
C PRO A 525 -13.56 -14.75 -28.48
N LYS A 526 -12.90 -13.72 -29.00
CA LYS A 526 -12.93 -13.46 -30.45
C LYS A 526 -12.19 -14.63 -31.12
N GLU A 527 -12.84 -15.34 -32.03
CA GLU A 527 -12.14 -16.23 -32.95
C GLU A 527 -11.18 -15.34 -33.77
N GLU A 528 -9.89 -15.55 -33.63
CA GLU A 528 -8.93 -14.97 -34.55
C GLU A 528 -9.26 -15.49 -35.93
N THR A 529 -9.86 -14.69 -36.79
CA THR A 529 -9.94 -14.96 -38.22
C THR A 529 -8.50 -15.07 -38.72
N PRO A 530 -8.07 -16.22 -39.27
CA PRO A 530 -6.74 -16.32 -39.87
C PRO A 530 -6.61 -15.15 -40.86
N ALA A 531 -5.54 -14.36 -40.74
CA ALA A 531 -5.23 -13.29 -41.67
C ALA A 531 -5.29 -13.89 -43.07
N ALA A 532 -6.24 -13.43 -43.87
CA ALA A 532 -6.38 -13.86 -45.28
C ALA A 532 -5.04 -13.55 -45.95
N GLY A 533 -4.30 -14.60 -46.25
CA GLY A 533 -3.02 -14.50 -46.94
C GLY A 533 -3.23 -13.67 -48.18
N HIS A 534 -2.51 -12.56 -48.29
CA HIS A 534 -2.39 -11.85 -49.55
C HIS A 534 -1.81 -12.80 -50.56
N GLY A 535 -2.71 -13.41 -51.36
CA GLY A 535 -2.36 -14.14 -52.53
C GLY A 535 -1.57 -13.23 -53.47
N GLY A 536 -0.31 -13.56 -53.63
CA GLY A 536 0.55 -12.94 -54.60
C GLY A 536 -0.05 -13.06 -56.01
N MET A 537 -0.45 -11.93 -56.56
CA MET A 537 -0.76 -11.80 -57.97
C MET A 537 0.56 -11.69 -58.72
N GLY A 538 1.10 -12.86 -59.16
CA GLY A 538 2.08 -12.96 -60.19
C GLY A 538 1.45 -12.57 -61.52
N GLY A 539 1.71 -11.34 -61.99
CA GLY A 539 1.40 -10.85 -63.32
C GLY A 539 2.72 -10.73 -64.10
N GLY A 540 3.09 -11.79 -64.81
CA GLY A 540 4.08 -11.70 -65.86
C GLY A 540 3.57 -10.87 -67.02
N MET A 541 4.37 -9.96 -67.49
CA MET A 541 4.28 -9.48 -68.87
C MET A 541 5.69 -9.29 -69.41
N GLY A 542 5.98 -10.17 -70.34
CA GLY A 542 7.13 -10.06 -71.18
C GLY A 542 6.92 -9.08 -72.30
N GLY A 543 7.99 -8.59 -72.82
CA GLY A 543 8.11 -8.34 -74.24
C GLY A 543 8.31 -6.92 -74.70
N MET A 544 9.44 -6.77 -75.29
CA MET A 544 9.72 -5.98 -76.49
C MET A 544 10.16 -4.53 -76.35
N TYR A 545 11.32 -4.39 -76.76
CA TYR A 545 12.19 -3.50 -77.51
C TYR A 545 13.31 -2.87 -76.73
#